data_bad48bfd495e0830063a7b119488cfe1
#
_entry.id   bad48bfd495e0830063a7b119488cfe1
#
_cell.length_a   1.000
_cell.length_b   1.000
_cell.length_c   1.000
_cell.angle_alpha   90.00
_cell.angle_beta   90.00
_cell.angle_gamma   90.00
#
_symmetry.space_group_name_H-M   'P 1'
#
loop_
_entity.id
_entity.type
_entity.pdbx_description
1 polymer ?
#
loop_
_entity_poly.entity_id
_entity_poly.type
_entity_poly.pdbx_seq_one_letter_code
_entity_poly.pdbx_strand_id
1 'polypeptide(L)'
;ALLGLEERSRQEEFAQKVQEFLQEEAISFIQAQTGIGKTYGYLLPALSLENEKGILISVPTKVLQNQVMQEEARRLEEVFHLSIHSLKGPHNYLKLDAFHHALEEEESNRLYTRFKMQLLVWLTETETGDLDEIGQLYRYQQFLPNLVHDGNLPKASLFWLEDFWRRGQKKARSCQLLVTNHAYLVTRLEDDPSLLEGRLLILDEAQKILLTLENLSQKSFVLNDIVDQLDQALVREKGTLQRRLMESIRFELCHLMDQFLSGKRRMCPTTTMAQLQQDFSELDVQGFHDYQRFFCTDGEFWLSASDLSSKKVVISSSRNQRLLFSEIFPETCQLLAVSATLEISSRVSLPELMGFPHAAFDKLDENFQENQEILVVKDFPLVTETSQEDYAQALVEVLEDLSYLEEPMLVLFTSKDLLLQVSDSLSLSHLAQYKNGDPAQLKKRFERGDSQLLLGTGSFWEGVDFATHPRVIEVVTRLPFQNPEDPFTKKMNQELRLEGKNPFYDYQLPMAIIRLKQAIGRTMRRLGQRSSVLILDSRMTSKRYGKQISKALSQTSRVREVGKEQVFSKVQEFLHKK
;
A
#
# COMPACT_ATOMS: atom_id res chain seq x y z
N ALA A 1 20.28 25.99 11.59
CA ALA A 1 20.62 27.29 11.01
C ALA A 1 20.80 27.23 9.48
N LEU A 2 21.65 26.34 8.91
CA LEU A 2 21.93 26.27 7.46
C LEU A 2 20.70 25.93 6.61
N LEU A 3 19.79 25.10 7.10
CA LEU A 3 18.55 24.71 6.40
C LEU A 3 17.36 25.64 6.64
N GLY A 4 17.52 26.70 7.47
CA GLY A 4 16.45 27.63 7.82
C GLY A 4 15.28 26.97 8.57
N LEU A 5 15.52 25.84 9.22
CA LEU A 5 14.52 25.13 10.02
C LEU A 5 14.34 25.81 11.39
N GLU A 6 13.10 25.82 11.86
CA GLU A 6 12.80 26.22 13.24
C GLU A 6 13.34 25.18 14.22
N GLU A 7 13.91 25.62 15.33
CA GLU A 7 14.36 24.76 16.41
C GLU A 7 13.15 24.10 17.08
N ARG A 8 13.18 22.76 17.14
CA ARG A 8 12.14 21.92 17.75
C ARG A 8 12.82 20.92 18.69
N SER A 9 12.71 21.14 19.98
CA SER A 9 13.38 20.32 21.01
C SER A 9 13.17 18.81 20.84
N ARG A 10 11.98 18.40 20.42
CA ARG A 10 11.68 16.96 20.15
C ARG A 10 12.38 16.42 18.92
N GLN A 11 12.55 17.24 17.89
CA GLN A 11 13.30 16.84 16.70
C GLN A 11 14.79 16.68 17.03
N GLU A 12 15.32 17.51 17.92
CA GLU A 12 16.70 17.41 18.40
C GLU A 12 16.91 16.16 19.25
N GLU A 13 16.00 15.89 20.20
CA GLU A 13 16.01 14.65 20.99
C GLU A 13 15.95 13.40 20.09
N PHE A 14 15.08 13.42 19.09
CA PHE A 14 15.00 12.34 18.09
C PHE A 14 16.32 12.19 17.32
N ALA A 15 16.89 13.28 16.85
CA ALA A 15 18.14 13.25 16.10
C ALA A 15 19.31 12.74 16.94
N GLN A 16 19.38 13.08 18.24
CA GLN A 16 20.40 12.56 19.16
C GLN A 16 20.28 11.05 19.35
N LYS A 17 19.06 10.54 19.59
CA LYS A 17 18.83 9.08 19.69
C LYS A 17 19.16 8.34 18.39
N VAL A 18 18.83 8.93 17.25
CA VAL A 18 19.23 8.38 15.94
C VAL A 18 20.75 8.30 15.84
N GLN A 19 21.47 9.35 16.24
CA GLN A 19 22.92 9.36 16.19
C GLN A 19 23.54 8.30 17.10
N GLU A 20 23.04 8.13 18.32
CA GLU A 20 23.47 7.08 19.26
C GLU A 20 23.30 5.68 18.64
N PHE A 21 22.10 5.37 18.13
CA PHE A 21 21.83 4.07 17.52
C PHE A 21 22.66 3.79 16.27
N LEU A 22 22.87 4.77 15.44
CA LEU A 22 23.69 4.59 14.23
C LEU A 22 25.17 4.35 14.54
N GLN A 23 25.67 4.76 15.72
CA GLN A 23 27.03 4.52 16.17
C GLN A 23 27.21 3.17 16.88
N GLU A 24 26.18 2.69 17.57
CA GLU A 24 26.29 1.56 18.48
C GLU A 24 25.63 0.27 17.95
N GLU A 25 24.65 0.39 17.07
CA GLU A 25 23.79 -0.73 16.70
C GLU A 25 23.74 -0.99 15.18
N ALA A 26 23.78 -2.26 14.79
CA ALA A 26 23.62 -2.65 13.40
C ALA A 26 22.15 -2.59 12.96
N ILE A 27 21.21 -2.94 13.86
CA ILE A 27 19.77 -2.96 13.60
C ILE A 27 19.05 -2.25 14.75
N SER A 28 18.41 -1.15 14.44
CA SER A 28 17.75 -0.31 15.43
C SER A 28 16.36 0.15 14.99
N PHE A 29 15.48 0.29 15.97
CA PHE A 29 14.11 0.73 15.80
C PHE A 29 13.81 1.91 16.71
N ILE A 30 13.27 3.00 16.16
CA ILE A 30 12.90 4.19 16.94
C ILE A 30 11.41 4.50 16.74
N GLN A 31 10.67 4.59 17.85
CA GLN A 31 9.30 5.08 17.83
C GLN A 31 9.28 6.59 17.88
N ALA A 32 8.71 7.19 16.82
CA ALA A 32 8.58 8.62 16.70
C ALA A 32 7.24 8.98 16.03
N GLN A 33 6.47 9.85 16.67
CA GLN A 33 5.16 10.26 16.17
C GLN A 33 5.25 11.07 14.88
N THR A 34 4.13 11.14 14.14
CA THR A 34 4.02 12.01 12.97
C THR A 34 4.09 13.48 13.38
N GLY A 35 4.69 14.33 12.55
CA GLY A 35 4.75 15.78 12.76
C GLY A 35 5.96 16.30 13.56
N ILE A 36 6.80 15.45 14.13
CA ILE A 36 8.03 15.90 14.84
C ILE A 36 9.16 16.33 13.89
N GLY A 37 9.01 16.17 12.58
CA GLY A 37 10.07 16.44 11.60
C GLY A 37 11.04 15.27 11.44
N LYS A 38 10.54 14.03 11.43
CA LYS A 38 11.34 12.78 11.36
C LYS A 38 12.36 12.79 10.23
N THR A 39 11.99 13.27 9.04
CA THR A 39 12.84 13.19 7.84
C THR A 39 14.20 13.87 8.08
N TYR A 40 14.23 15.12 8.50
CA TYR A 40 15.49 15.77 8.85
C TYR A 40 16.13 15.20 10.11
N GLY A 41 15.31 14.76 11.08
CA GLY A 41 15.77 14.19 12.33
C GLY A 41 16.58 12.89 12.17
N TYR A 42 16.31 12.07 11.15
CA TYR A 42 17.14 10.89 10.85
C TYR A 42 18.17 11.15 9.74
N LEU A 43 17.89 12.05 8.77
CA LEU A 43 18.83 12.31 7.67
C LEU A 43 20.08 13.05 8.12
N LEU A 44 19.95 14.08 8.96
CA LEU A 44 21.09 14.88 9.37
C LEU A 44 22.12 14.08 10.17
N PRO A 45 21.74 13.27 11.19
CA PRO A 45 22.69 12.37 11.85
C PRO A 45 23.28 11.33 10.89
N ALA A 46 22.46 10.73 10.02
CA ALA A 46 22.92 9.73 9.07
C ALA A 46 23.94 10.27 8.07
N LEU A 47 23.76 11.51 7.61
CA LEU A 47 24.72 12.19 6.73
C LEU A 47 26.02 12.59 7.44
N SER A 48 26.02 12.71 8.77
CA SER A 48 27.21 13.00 9.56
C SER A 48 28.13 11.80 9.76
N LEU A 49 27.63 10.59 9.45
CA LEU A 49 28.43 9.37 9.51
C LEU A 49 29.27 9.22 8.24
N GLU A 50 30.52 8.77 8.39
CA GLU A 50 31.38 8.44 7.27
C GLU A 50 30.97 7.08 6.65
N ASN A 51 29.84 7.05 5.96
CA ASN A 51 29.41 5.87 5.22
C ASN A 51 30.02 5.86 3.81
N GLU A 52 30.79 4.84 3.49
CA GLU A 52 31.52 4.74 2.21
C GLU A 52 30.60 4.77 0.98
N LYS A 53 29.37 4.24 1.06
CA LYS A 53 28.43 4.16 -0.08
C LYS A 53 27.13 4.98 0.07
N GLY A 54 26.95 5.64 1.20
CA GLY A 54 25.82 6.55 1.40
C GLY A 54 24.60 5.89 2.06
N ILE A 55 23.44 6.53 1.85
CA ILE A 55 22.19 6.23 2.54
C ILE A 55 21.14 5.80 1.52
N LEU A 56 20.35 4.78 1.87
CA LEU A 56 19.11 4.43 1.17
C LEU A 56 17.94 4.68 2.09
N ILE A 57 17.00 5.55 1.66
CA ILE A 57 15.73 5.75 2.37
C ILE A 57 14.64 5.03 1.62
N SER A 58 13.86 4.23 2.34
CA SER A 58 12.64 3.67 1.83
C SER A 58 11.42 4.26 2.52
N VAL A 59 10.49 4.77 1.74
CA VAL A 59 9.23 5.35 2.21
C VAL A 59 8.04 4.49 1.76
N PRO A 60 6.88 4.59 2.41
CA PRO A 60 5.76 3.69 2.13
C PRO A 60 5.21 3.72 0.70
N THR A 61 5.13 4.89 0.10
CA THR A 61 4.41 5.09 -1.18
C THR A 61 5.20 5.96 -2.16
N LYS A 62 4.89 5.82 -3.46
CA LYS A 62 5.45 6.70 -4.51
C LYS A 62 5.13 8.18 -4.28
N VAL A 63 3.97 8.49 -3.73
CA VAL A 63 3.57 9.87 -3.42
C VAL A 63 4.51 10.48 -2.38
N LEU A 64 4.79 9.75 -1.29
CA LEU A 64 5.75 10.19 -0.27
C LEU A 64 7.18 10.22 -0.82
N GLN A 65 7.55 9.30 -1.70
CA GLN A 65 8.83 9.30 -2.39
C GLN A 65 9.02 10.60 -3.20
N ASN A 66 8.01 10.99 -3.98
CA ASN A 66 8.03 12.23 -4.74
C ASN A 66 8.06 13.47 -3.83
N GLN A 67 7.33 13.46 -2.71
CA GLN A 67 7.34 14.53 -1.72
C GLN A 67 8.73 14.71 -1.10
N VAL A 68 9.35 13.63 -0.62
CA VAL A 68 10.73 13.68 -0.08
C VAL A 68 11.72 14.25 -1.10
N MET A 69 11.59 13.87 -2.38
CA MET A 69 12.45 14.39 -3.44
C MET A 69 12.26 15.89 -3.70
N GLN A 70 11.01 16.36 -3.70
CA GLN A 70 10.68 17.76 -4.01
C GLN A 70 10.97 18.72 -2.87
N GLU A 71 10.83 18.27 -1.63
CA GLU A 71 10.94 19.12 -0.45
C GLU A 71 12.30 18.94 0.26
N GLU A 72 12.50 17.78 0.91
CA GLU A 72 13.65 17.56 1.78
C GLU A 72 14.95 17.31 1.00
N ALA A 73 14.90 16.42 0.03
CA ALA A 73 16.07 16.03 -0.75
C ALA A 73 16.64 17.23 -1.53
N ARG A 74 15.77 18.02 -2.15
CA ARG A 74 16.17 19.22 -2.88
C ARG A 74 16.92 20.21 -1.99
N ARG A 75 16.43 20.47 -0.78
CA ARG A 75 17.12 21.37 0.18
C ARG A 75 18.48 20.81 0.62
N LEU A 76 18.57 19.49 0.82
CA LEU A 76 19.83 18.84 1.18
C LEU A 76 20.84 18.91 0.03
N GLU A 77 20.39 18.72 -1.22
CA GLU A 77 21.21 18.88 -2.42
C GLU A 77 21.76 20.30 -2.53
N GLU A 78 20.90 21.30 -2.37
CA GLU A 78 21.28 22.74 -2.44
C GLU A 78 22.28 23.15 -1.35
N VAL A 79 22.13 22.64 -0.12
CA VAL A 79 22.96 23.07 1.04
C VAL A 79 24.23 22.25 1.19
N PHE A 80 24.17 20.94 0.98
CA PHE A 80 25.29 20.01 1.22
C PHE A 80 25.94 19.50 -0.07
N HIS A 81 25.44 19.89 -1.25
CA HIS A 81 25.93 19.46 -2.56
C HIS A 81 25.97 17.93 -2.73
N LEU A 82 24.96 17.24 -2.17
CA LEU A 82 24.86 15.80 -2.21
C LEU A 82 24.37 15.31 -3.58
N SER A 83 24.89 14.19 -4.04
CA SER A 83 24.29 13.47 -5.17
C SER A 83 23.08 12.67 -4.68
N ILE A 84 21.89 13.10 -5.07
CA ILE A 84 20.63 12.49 -4.66
C ILE A 84 19.94 11.87 -5.87
N HIS A 85 19.36 10.69 -5.71
CA HIS A 85 18.61 10.03 -6.76
C HIS A 85 17.36 9.35 -6.23
N SER A 86 16.30 9.31 -7.06
CA SER A 86 15.07 8.58 -6.80
C SER A 86 14.96 7.40 -7.75
N LEU A 87 14.66 6.21 -7.24
CA LEU A 87 14.50 5.01 -8.05
C LEU A 87 13.18 4.30 -7.70
N LYS A 88 12.36 4.07 -8.74
CA LYS A 88 11.08 3.35 -8.68
C LYS A 88 11.20 2.03 -9.43
N GLY A 89 10.17 1.19 -9.35
CA GLY A 89 10.09 -0.03 -10.16
C GLY A 89 10.00 0.26 -11.66
N PRO A 90 10.40 -0.68 -12.53
CA PRO A 90 10.49 -0.47 -13.98
C PRO A 90 9.18 0.04 -14.60
N HIS A 91 8.04 -0.48 -14.18
CA HIS A 91 6.72 -0.06 -14.70
C HIS A 91 6.37 1.42 -14.49
N ASN A 92 7.22 2.18 -13.79
CA ASN A 92 7.04 3.63 -13.67
C ASN A 92 7.78 4.41 -14.76
N TYR A 93 8.53 3.73 -15.61
CA TYR A 93 9.34 4.37 -16.66
C TYR A 93 8.84 4.00 -18.05
N LEU A 94 8.95 4.94 -18.98
CA LEU A 94 8.69 4.68 -20.39
C LEU A 94 9.77 3.77 -20.97
N LYS A 95 9.36 2.69 -21.67
CA LYS A 95 10.25 1.83 -22.44
C LYS A 95 10.41 2.40 -23.85
N LEU A 96 11.58 2.97 -24.16
CA LEU A 96 11.80 3.68 -25.43
C LEU A 96 11.63 2.77 -26.65
N ASP A 97 12.09 1.49 -26.58
CA ASP A 97 11.86 0.52 -27.68
C ASP A 97 10.38 0.29 -27.93
N ALA A 98 9.59 0.07 -26.88
CA ALA A 98 8.15 -0.16 -27.00
C ALA A 98 7.43 1.08 -27.56
N PHE A 99 7.84 2.26 -27.12
CA PHE A 99 7.27 3.51 -27.62
C PHE A 99 7.66 3.77 -29.09
N HIS A 100 8.90 3.46 -29.48
CA HIS A 100 9.36 3.55 -30.88
C HIS A 100 8.52 2.66 -31.80
N HIS A 101 8.31 1.39 -31.42
CA HIS A 101 7.43 0.49 -32.18
C HIS A 101 5.99 1.00 -32.25
N ALA A 102 5.45 1.54 -31.15
CA ALA A 102 4.12 2.12 -31.14
C ALA A 102 3.98 3.35 -32.06
N LEU A 103 5.06 4.07 -32.33
CA LEU A 103 5.05 5.20 -33.29
C LEU A 103 5.00 4.72 -34.75
N GLU A 104 5.59 3.56 -35.05
CA GLU A 104 5.60 2.99 -36.42
C GLU A 104 4.26 2.32 -36.78
N GLU A 105 3.45 1.94 -35.81
CA GLU A 105 2.13 1.34 -36.04
C GLU A 105 1.11 2.37 -36.50
N GLU A 106 0.35 2.03 -37.55
CA GLU A 106 -0.81 2.82 -37.98
C GLU A 106 -1.90 2.75 -36.91
N GLU A 107 -2.33 3.91 -36.41
CA GLU A 107 -3.26 4.03 -35.31
C GLU A 107 -4.55 4.76 -35.72
N SER A 108 -5.68 4.09 -35.54
CA SER A 108 -7.01 4.68 -35.78
C SER A 108 -7.59 5.36 -34.55
N ASN A 109 -7.05 5.07 -33.34
CA ASN A 109 -7.55 5.59 -32.08
C ASN A 109 -7.00 7.00 -31.81
N ARG A 110 -7.85 8.00 -31.98
CA ARG A 110 -7.49 9.43 -31.79
C ARG A 110 -6.96 9.73 -30.38
N LEU A 111 -7.47 9.03 -29.34
CA LEU A 111 -7.01 9.24 -27.98
C LEU A 111 -5.58 8.72 -27.79
N TYR A 112 -5.27 7.57 -28.36
CA TYR A 112 -3.93 7.02 -28.34
C TYR A 112 -2.94 7.86 -29.16
N THR A 113 -3.33 8.31 -30.33
CA THR A 113 -2.53 9.26 -31.13
C THR A 113 -2.19 10.51 -30.34
N ARG A 114 -3.19 11.11 -29.66
CA ARG A 114 -2.97 12.27 -28.80
C ARG A 114 -2.00 11.95 -27.66
N PHE A 115 -2.11 10.79 -27.06
CA PHE A 115 -1.19 10.35 -25.99
C PHE A 115 0.24 10.19 -26.52
N LYS A 116 0.43 9.54 -27.69
CA LYS A 116 1.74 9.44 -28.36
C LYS A 116 2.37 10.82 -28.61
N MET A 117 1.59 11.79 -29.05
CA MET A 117 2.06 13.17 -29.23
C MET A 117 2.46 13.83 -27.89
N GLN A 118 1.68 13.62 -26.84
CA GLN A 118 2.01 14.13 -25.51
C GLN A 118 3.31 13.51 -24.98
N LEU A 119 3.52 12.21 -25.18
CA LEU A 119 4.77 11.53 -24.83
C LEU A 119 5.97 12.08 -25.60
N LEU A 120 5.83 12.36 -26.90
CA LEU A 120 6.90 12.98 -27.71
C LEU A 120 7.32 14.35 -27.16
N VAL A 121 6.34 15.20 -26.81
CA VAL A 121 6.64 16.52 -26.20
C VAL A 121 7.31 16.31 -24.84
N TRP A 122 6.75 15.46 -23.98
CA TRP A 122 7.31 15.20 -22.65
C TRP A 122 8.74 14.63 -22.72
N LEU A 123 9.05 13.80 -23.70
CA LEU A 123 10.41 13.27 -23.90
C LEU A 123 11.46 14.36 -24.20
N THR A 124 11.05 15.55 -24.67
CA THR A 124 11.98 16.67 -24.86
C THR A 124 12.29 17.42 -23.55
N GLU A 125 11.53 17.17 -22.48
CA GLU A 125 11.63 17.88 -21.21
C GLU A 125 12.09 16.96 -20.07
N THR A 126 11.76 15.65 -20.11
CA THR A 126 12.07 14.73 -19.03
C THR A 126 13.55 14.33 -18.98
N GLU A 127 14.12 14.35 -17.78
CA GLU A 127 15.46 13.80 -17.52
C GLU A 127 15.38 12.39 -16.93
N THR A 128 14.26 12.02 -16.33
CA THR A 128 14.07 10.80 -15.54
C THR A 128 13.33 9.71 -16.31
N GLY A 129 12.45 10.07 -17.23
CA GLY A 129 11.54 9.15 -17.90
C GLY A 129 10.44 8.57 -17.00
N ASP A 130 10.23 9.18 -15.81
CA ASP A 130 9.21 8.78 -14.85
C ASP A 130 7.82 9.23 -15.31
N LEU A 131 6.96 8.28 -15.60
CA LEU A 131 5.60 8.53 -16.08
C LEU A 131 4.72 9.31 -15.08
N ASP A 132 5.06 9.32 -13.79
CA ASP A 132 4.36 10.14 -12.80
C ASP A 132 4.52 11.66 -13.05
N GLU A 133 5.49 12.09 -13.86
CA GLU A 133 5.65 13.48 -14.30
C GLU A 133 4.55 13.93 -15.27
N ILE A 134 3.86 12.97 -15.92
CA ILE A 134 2.84 13.27 -16.94
C ILE A 134 1.52 13.60 -16.25
N GLY A 135 1.08 14.85 -16.41
CA GLY A 135 -0.23 15.27 -15.93
C GLY A 135 -1.38 14.47 -16.54
N GLN A 136 -2.37 14.09 -15.73
CA GLN A 136 -3.58 13.38 -16.16
C GLN A 136 -3.33 12.00 -16.81
N LEU A 137 -2.25 11.31 -16.45
CA LEU A 137 -1.90 9.97 -16.94
C LEU A 137 -3.06 8.95 -16.80
N TYR A 138 -3.93 9.12 -15.80
CA TYR A 138 -5.12 8.28 -15.59
C TYR A 138 -6.05 8.17 -16.81
N ARG A 139 -6.05 9.17 -17.71
CA ARG A 139 -6.85 9.14 -18.95
C ARG A 139 -6.34 8.14 -19.97
N TYR A 140 -5.09 7.71 -19.83
CA TYR A 140 -4.37 6.89 -20.79
C TYR A 140 -3.97 5.53 -20.23
N GLN A 141 -4.50 5.16 -19.06
CA GLN A 141 -4.14 3.91 -18.36
C GLN A 141 -4.25 2.66 -19.25
N GLN A 142 -5.24 2.61 -20.14
CA GLN A 142 -5.42 1.49 -21.07
C GLN A 142 -4.29 1.29 -22.07
N PHE A 143 -3.47 2.32 -22.32
CA PHE A 143 -2.35 2.28 -23.27
C PHE A 143 -1.00 2.01 -22.58
N LEU A 144 -0.92 2.23 -21.27
CA LEU A 144 0.32 2.12 -20.51
C LEU A 144 0.94 0.72 -20.50
N PRO A 145 0.18 -0.39 -20.37
CA PRO A 145 0.76 -1.73 -20.28
C PRO A 145 1.73 -2.08 -21.43
N ASN A 146 1.50 -1.51 -22.59
CA ASN A 146 2.35 -1.75 -23.77
C ASN A 146 3.53 -0.78 -23.90
N LEU A 147 3.61 0.26 -23.05
CA LEU A 147 4.60 1.33 -23.15
C LEU A 147 5.53 1.40 -21.93
N VAL A 148 5.13 0.79 -20.81
CA VAL A 148 5.93 0.79 -19.59
C VAL A 148 7.10 -0.18 -19.68
N HIS A 149 8.17 0.12 -18.97
CA HIS A 149 9.35 -0.73 -18.91
C HIS A 149 9.07 -2.00 -18.11
N ASP A 150 9.42 -3.15 -18.64
CA ASP A 150 9.20 -4.48 -18.04
C ASP A 150 10.42 -5.01 -17.23
N GLY A 151 11.45 -4.19 -17.08
CA GLY A 151 12.71 -4.56 -16.43
C GLY A 151 13.74 -5.18 -17.38
N ASN A 152 13.35 -5.51 -18.62
CA ASN A 152 14.23 -6.11 -19.60
C ASN A 152 14.53 -5.16 -20.76
N LEU A 153 15.81 -5.03 -21.10
CA LEU A 153 16.25 -4.32 -22.28
C LEU A 153 17.33 -5.16 -22.99
N PRO A 154 17.10 -5.62 -24.22
CA PRO A 154 18.12 -6.33 -24.99
C PRO A 154 19.32 -5.43 -25.23
N LYS A 155 20.54 -6.00 -25.12
CA LYS A 155 21.79 -5.25 -25.43
C LYS A 155 21.83 -4.73 -26.87
N ALA A 156 21.09 -5.34 -27.78
CA ALA A 156 20.94 -4.94 -29.16
C ALA A 156 19.95 -3.79 -29.39
N SER A 157 19.25 -3.33 -28.36
CA SER A 157 18.32 -2.19 -28.46
C SER A 157 19.04 -0.93 -28.92
N LEU A 158 18.42 -0.19 -29.82
CA LEU A 158 18.87 1.12 -30.27
C LEU A 158 18.94 2.14 -29.12
N PHE A 159 18.12 1.94 -28.11
CA PHE A 159 17.98 2.84 -26.93
C PHE A 159 18.74 2.35 -25.70
N TRP A 160 19.67 1.38 -25.85
CA TRP A 160 20.39 0.81 -24.74
C TRP A 160 21.09 1.84 -23.83
N LEU A 161 21.64 2.92 -24.39
CA LEU A 161 22.32 3.96 -23.63
C LEU A 161 21.37 5.02 -23.07
N GLU A 162 20.28 5.29 -23.78
CA GLU A 162 19.30 6.32 -23.48
C GLU A 162 18.19 5.84 -22.56
N ASP A 163 18.04 4.53 -22.38
CA ASP A 163 16.99 3.96 -21.56
C ASP A 163 16.98 4.53 -20.12
N PHE A 164 15.86 5.10 -19.74
CA PHE A 164 15.71 5.85 -18.51
C PHE A 164 15.87 4.99 -17.27
N TRP A 165 15.22 3.81 -17.22
CA TRP A 165 15.28 2.94 -16.07
C TRP A 165 16.69 2.39 -15.83
N ARG A 166 17.38 1.98 -16.90
CA ARG A 166 18.77 1.53 -16.84
C ARG A 166 19.72 2.65 -16.40
N ARG A 167 19.54 3.87 -16.92
CA ARG A 167 20.30 5.07 -16.49
C ARG A 167 20.03 5.37 -15.01
N GLY A 168 18.76 5.25 -14.57
CA GLY A 168 18.35 5.39 -13.18
C GLY A 168 19.05 4.38 -12.27
N GLN A 169 19.10 3.10 -12.64
CA GLN A 169 19.81 2.07 -11.89
C GLN A 169 21.32 2.36 -11.78
N LYS A 170 21.94 2.86 -12.84
CA LYS A 170 23.36 3.25 -12.81
C LYS A 170 23.60 4.42 -11.86
N LYS A 171 22.76 5.46 -11.91
CA LYS A 171 22.82 6.60 -10.99
C LYS A 171 22.60 6.16 -9.53
N ALA A 172 21.63 5.27 -9.29
CA ALA A 172 21.33 4.75 -7.97
C ALA A 172 22.53 4.07 -7.29
N ARG A 173 23.42 3.43 -8.05
CA ARG A 173 24.63 2.79 -7.50
C ARG A 173 25.69 3.77 -7.04
N SER A 174 25.71 4.99 -7.56
CA SER A 174 26.76 5.98 -7.32
C SER A 174 26.31 7.18 -6.49
N CYS A 175 25.00 7.36 -6.23
CA CYS A 175 24.51 8.48 -5.45
C CYS A 175 24.76 8.30 -3.94
N GLN A 176 24.91 9.42 -3.22
CA GLN A 176 25.08 9.43 -1.77
C GLN A 176 23.77 9.21 -1.02
N LEU A 177 22.67 9.72 -1.55
CA LEU A 177 21.33 9.53 -1.00
C LEU A 177 20.42 8.93 -2.08
N LEU A 178 19.94 7.72 -1.85
CA LEU A 178 18.96 7.05 -2.69
C LEU A 178 17.60 7.03 -2.00
N VAL A 179 16.56 7.48 -2.70
CA VAL A 179 15.18 7.45 -2.19
C VAL A 179 14.36 6.46 -2.99
N THR A 180 13.69 5.53 -2.32
CA THR A 180 12.83 4.53 -2.94
C THR A 180 11.55 4.29 -2.13
N ASN A 181 10.66 3.42 -2.61
CA ASN A 181 9.49 3.00 -1.84
C ASN A 181 9.60 1.54 -1.38
N HIS A 182 8.83 1.19 -0.34
CA HIS A 182 8.89 -0.14 0.28
C HIS A 182 8.66 -1.28 -0.71
N ALA A 183 7.71 -1.13 -1.65
CA ALA A 183 7.42 -2.19 -2.62
C ALA A 183 8.61 -2.46 -3.54
N TYR A 184 9.23 -1.41 -4.07
CA TYR A 184 10.43 -1.56 -4.88
C TYR A 184 11.62 -2.10 -4.07
N LEU A 185 11.82 -1.59 -2.84
CA LEU A 185 12.88 -2.08 -1.97
C LEU A 185 12.76 -3.60 -1.75
N VAL A 186 11.60 -4.08 -1.30
CA VAL A 186 11.38 -5.52 -1.03
C VAL A 186 11.63 -6.34 -2.29
N THR A 187 11.01 -5.97 -3.42
CA THR A 187 11.21 -6.69 -4.69
C THR A 187 12.67 -6.71 -5.10
N ARG A 188 13.39 -5.59 -4.89
CA ARG A 188 14.80 -5.50 -5.29
C ARG A 188 15.71 -6.32 -4.39
N LEU A 189 15.46 -6.35 -3.08
CA LEU A 189 16.25 -7.14 -2.13
C LEU A 189 16.11 -8.66 -2.38
N GLU A 190 14.95 -9.10 -2.83
CA GLU A 190 14.75 -10.51 -3.21
C GLU A 190 15.52 -10.89 -4.47
N ASP A 191 15.58 -9.99 -5.47
CA ASP A 191 16.25 -10.25 -6.75
C ASP A 191 17.77 -10.07 -6.65
N ASP A 192 18.21 -8.96 -6.02
CA ASP A 192 19.61 -8.56 -5.95
C ASP A 192 19.85 -7.56 -4.81
N PRO A 193 20.34 -8.00 -3.65
CA PRO A 193 20.57 -7.13 -2.49
C PRO A 193 21.75 -6.18 -2.65
N SER A 194 22.52 -6.24 -3.75
CA SER A 194 23.72 -5.40 -3.99
C SER A 194 23.43 -3.88 -3.93
N LEU A 195 22.16 -3.48 -4.06
CA LEU A 195 21.74 -2.08 -3.90
C LEU A 195 22.02 -1.55 -2.48
N LEU A 196 21.99 -2.41 -1.47
CA LEU A 196 22.27 -2.06 -0.07
C LEU A 196 23.73 -2.20 0.35
N GLU A 197 24.58 -2.85 -0.43
CA GLU A 197 25.98 -3.08 -0.04
C GLU A 197 26.70 -1.79 0.34
N GLY A 198 27.16 -1.72 1.62
CA GLY A 198 27.83 -0.56 2.20
C GLY A 198 26.95 0.66 2.42
N ARG A 199 25.60 0.54 2.35
CA ARG A 199 24.66 1.63 2.64
C ARG A 199 23.96 1.41 3.96
N LEU A 200 23.64 2.53 4.63
CA LEU A 200 22.66 2.55 5.70
C LEU A 200 21.25 2.49 5.06
N LEU A 201 20.43 1.53 5.47
CA LEU A 201 19.00 1.54 5.14
C LEU A 201 18.20 2.27 6.22
N ILE A 202 17.44 3.28 5.82
CA ILE A 202 16.45 3.93 6.68
C ILE A 202 15.05 3.54 6.17
N LEU A 203 14.27 2.88 7.03
CA LEU A 203 12.85 2.58 6.77
C LEU A 203 11.98 3.63 7.47
N ASP A 204 11.38 4.53 6.70
CA ASP A 204 10.39 5.48 7.24
C ASP A 204 9.01 4.85 7.26
N GLU A 205 8.25 5.06 8.36
CA GLU A 205 6.97 4.38 8.62
C GLU A 205 7.11 2.85 8.49
N ALA A 206 8.14 2.30 9.15
CA ALA A 206 8.57 0.90 9.01
C ALA A 206 7.47 -0.15 9.23
N GLN A 207 6.43 0.17 10.04
CA GLN A 207 5.29 -0.73 10.21
C GLN A 207 4.54 -1.04 8.91
N LYS A 208 4.67 -0.19 7.88
CA LYS A 208 4.03 -0.40 6.58
C LYS A 208 4.75 -1.41 5.71
N ILE A 209 6.00 -1.73 6.03
CA ILE A 209 6.72 -2.80 5.34
C ILE A 209 6.00 -4.15 5.49
N LEU A 210 5.34 -4.39 6.65
CA LEU A 210 4.58 -5.62 6.89
C LEU A 210 3.43 -5.79 5.90
N LEU A 211 2.68 -4.70 5.63
CA LEU A 211 1.61 -4.72 4.62
C LEU A 211 2.17 -4.90 3.21
N THR A 212 3.33 -4.31 2.95
CA THR A 212 4.03 -4.48 1.66
C THR A 212 4.44 -5.95 1.45
N LEU A 213 4.99 -6.60 2.48
CA LEU A 213 5.35 -8.01 2.44
C LEU A 213 4.11 -8.91 2.24
N GLU A 214 3.01 -8.64 2.93
CA GLU A 214 1.73 -9.33 2.69
C GLU A 214 1.27 -9.19 1.23
N ASN A 215 1.25 -7.97 0.71
CA ASN A 215 0.80 -7.69 -0.65
C ASN A 215 1.70 -8.33 -1.72
N LEU A 216 3.01 -8.37 -1.49
CA LEU A 216 3.96 -9.01 -2.40
C LEU A 216 3.97 -10.54 -2.29
N SER A 217 3.54 -11.08 -1.15
CA SER A 217 3.38 -12.53 -0.95
C SER A 217 2.15 -13.09 -1.68
N GLN A 218 1.23 -12.22 -2.09
CA GLN A 218 0.04 -12.57 -2.84
C GLN A 218 -0.02 -11.76 -4.14
N LYS A 219 -0.19 -12.44 -5.26
CA LYS A 219 -0.42 -11.82 -6.57
C LYS A 219 -1.76 -12.28 -7.13
N SER A 220 -2.41 -11.41 -7.89
CA SER A 220 -3.72 -11.72 -8.49
C SER A 220 -3.85 -11.09 -9.87
N PHE A 221 -4.48 -11.83 -10.77
CA PHE A 221 -4.84 -11.35 -12.10
C PHE A 221 -6.29 -11.70 -12.44
N VAL A 222 -6.93 -10.87 -13.24
CA VAL A 222 -8.25 -11.15 -13.79
C VAL A 222 -8.08 -12.07 -15.00
N LEU A 223 -8.58 -13.29 -14.94
CA LEU A 223 -8.44 -14.27 -16.03
C LEU A 223 -9.04 -13.76 -17.34
N ASN A 224 -10.17 -13.07 -17.28
CA ASN A 224 -10.81 -12.47 -18.46
C ASN A 224 -9.85 -11.52 -19.20
N ASP A 225 -9.11 -10.68 -18.45
CA ASP A 225 -8.20 -9.71 -19.05
C ASP A 225 -6.99 -10.42 -19.70
N ILE A 226 -6.52 -11.55 -19.14
CA ILE A 226 -5.47 -12.38 -19.75
C ILE A 226 -5.99 -13.01 -21.06
N VAL A 227 -7.21 -13.56 -21.04
CA VAL A 227 -7.82 -14.17 -22.23
C VAL A 227 -8.01 -13.12 -23.33
N ASP A 228 -8.51 -11.92 -23.00
CA ASP A 228 -8.68 -10.82 -23.95
C ASP A 228 -7.35 -10.41 -24.59
N GLN A 229 -6.27 -10.37 -23.81
CA GLN A 229 -4.93 -10.08 -24.35
C GLN A 229 -4.40 -11.21 -25.24
N LEU A 230 -4.64 -12.47 -24.89
CA LEU A 230 -4.29 -13.63 -25.73
C LEU A 230 -5.04 -13.57 -27.06
N ASP A 231 -6.34 -13.26 -27.06
CA ASP A 231 -7.15 -13.15 -28.28
C ASP A 231 -6.62 -12.03 -29.20
N GLN A 232 -6.21 -10.88 -28.65
CA GLN A 232 -5.59 -9.80 -29.41
C GLN A 232 -4.22 -10.20 -29.99
N ALA A 233 -3.39 -10.90 -29.20
CA ALA A 233 -2.08 -11.36 -29.64
C ALA A 233 -2.19 -12.46 -30.73
N LEU A 234 -3.14 -13.37 -30.62
CA LEU A 234 -3.40 -14.43 -31.61
C LEU A 234 -3.74 -13.88 -33.02
N VAL A 235 -4.35 -12.69 -33.10
CA VAL A 235 -4.62 -12.04 -34.39
C VAL A 235 -3.34 -11.58 -35.10
N ARG A 236 -2.33 -11.18 -34.30
CA ARG A 236 -1.07 -10.59 -34.82
C ARG A 236 0.03 -11.63 -35.01
N GLU A 237 0.01 -12.72 -34.25
CA GLU A 237 1.07 -13.72 -34.23
C GLU A 237 1.01 -14.64 -35.47
N LYS A 238 2.15 -14.75 -36.15
CA LYS A 238 2.34 -15.58 -37.34
C LYS A 238 3.14 -16.87 -37.07
N GLY A 239 3.85 -16.93 -35.94
CA GLY A 239 4.65 -18.09 -35.55
C GLY A 239 3.81 -19.25 -35.09
N THR A 240 3.98 -20.43 -35.71
CA THR A 240 3.15 -21.63 -35.41
C THR A 240 3.32 -22.15 -33.98
N LEU A 241 4.51 -22.06 -33.40
CA LEU A 241 4.76 -22.52 -32.03
C LEU A 241 4.11 -21.57 -31.02
N GLN A 242 4.39 -20.28 -31.11
CA GLN A 242 3.86 -19.27 -30.19
C GLN A 242 2.33 -19.23 -30.23
N ARG A 243 1.76 -19.36 -31.43
CA ARG A 243 0.31 -19.45 -31.61
C ARG A 243 -0.28 -20.67 -30.88
N ARG A 244 0.33 -21.87 -31.00
CA ARG A 244 -0.15 -23.06 -30.30
C ARG A 244 -0.05 -22.93 -28.80
N LEU A 245 1.03 -22.34 -28.27
CA LEU A 245 1.18 -22.07 -26.83
C LEU A 245 0.06 -21.12 -26.34
N MET A 246 -0.19 -20.03 -27.05
CA MET A 246 -1.29 -19.11 -26.69
C MET A 246 -2.66 -19.76 -26.74
N GLU A 247 -2.93 -20.62 -27.76
CA GLU A 247 -4.20 -21.37 -27.86
C GLU A 247 -4.35 -22.37 -26.71
N SER A 248 -3.26 -23.06 -26.30
CA SER A 248 -3.23 -23.96 -25.14
C SER A 248 -3.50 -23.22 -23.83
N ILE A 249 -2.76 -22.14 -23.58
CA ILE A 249 -2.95 -21.29 -22.39
C ILE A 249 -4.39 -20.78 -22.32
N ARG A 250 -4.89 -20.24 -23.42
CA ARG A 250 -6.27 -19.74 -23.50
C ARG A 250 -7.31 -20.82 -23.16
N PHE A 251 -7.13 -22.02 -23.68
CA PHE A 251 -8.01 -23.15 -23.40
C PHE A 251 -8.04 -23.49 -21.91
N GLU A 252 -6.88 -23.63 -21.28
CA GLU A 252 -6.77 -23.95 -19.85
C GLU A 252 -7.37 -22.84 -18.96
N LEU A 253 -7.12 -21.55 -19.29
CA LEU A 253 -7.69 -20.43 -18.55
C LEU A 253 -9.22 -20.39 -18.67
N CYS A 254 -9.78 -20.58 -19.87
CA CYS A 254 -11.24 -20.66 -20.07
C CYS A 254 -11.84 -21.84 -19.29
N HIS A 255 -11.16 -22.99 -19.28
CA HIS A 255 -11.60 -24.15 -18.53
C HIS A 255 -11.63 -23.91 -17.01
N LEU A 256 -10.61 -23.23 -16.45
CA LEU A 256 -10.60 -22.81 -15.04
C LEU A 256 -11.77 -21.87 -14.72
N MET A 257 -12.05 -20.90 -15.60
CA MET A 257 -13.17 -19.97 -15.43
C MET A 257 -14.51 -20.71 -15.41
N ASP A 258 -14.73 -21.65 -16.34
CA ASP A 258 -15.96 -22.44 -16.42
C ASP A 258 -16.15 -23.34 -15.19
N GLN A 259 -15.09 -23.96 -14.70
CA GLN A 259 -15.13 -24.77 -13.47
C GLN A 259 -15.50 -23.91 -12.25
N PHE A 260 -14.94 -22.71 -12.14
CA PHE A 260 -15.25 -21.81 -11.04
C PHE A 260 -16.70 -21.29 -11.12
N LEU A 261 -17.13 -20.80 -12.28
CA LEU A 261 -18.48 -20.27 -12.49
C LEU A 261 -19.57 -21.35 -12.32
N SER A 262 -19.26 -22.62 -12.59
CA SER A 262 -20.15 -23.75 -12.31
C SER A 262 -20.15 -24.19 -10.84
N GLY A 263 -19.43 -23.52 -9.96
CA GLY A 263 -19.35 -23.82 -8.52
C GLY A 263 -18.54 -25.06 -8.16
N LYS A 264 -17.81 -25.66 -9.11
CA LYS A 264 -17.13 -26.94 -8.91
C LYS A 264 -15.83 -26.84 -8.11
N ARG A 265 -15.05 -25.76 -8.28
CA ARG A 265 -13.72 -25.64 -7.62
C ARG A 265 -13.32 -24.19 -7.35
N ARG A 266 -12.67 -23.98 -6.22
CA ARG A 266 -11.96 -22.72 -5.88
C ARG A 266 -10.45 -22.87 -5.99
N MET A 267 -9.87 -24.03 -5.63
CA MET A 267 -8.43 -24.30 -5.80
C MET A 267 -8.14 -24.80 -7.22
N CYS A 268 -7.07 -24.29 -7.83
CA CYS A 268 -6.66 -24.70 -9.16
C CYS A 268 -6.06 -26.11 -9.12
N PRO A 269 -6.40 -27.00 -10.09
CA PRO A 269 -5.79 -28.32 -10.17
C PRO A 269 -4.30 -28.26 -10.44
N THR A 270 -3.50 -29.07 -9.75
CA THR A 270 -2.04 -29.12 -9.92
C THR A 270 -1.64 -29.45 -11.36
N THR A 271 -2.40 -30.33 -12.03
CA THR A 271 -2.15 -30.71 -13.43
C THR A 271 -2.31 -29.55 -14.39
N THR A 272 -3.41 -28.76 -14.24
CA THR A 272 -3.64 -27.56 -15.04
C THR A 272 -2.58 -26.49 -14.78
N MET A 273 -2.17 -26.32 -13.52
CA MET A 273 -1.12 -25.36 -13.18
C MET A 273 0.23 -25.76 -13.76
N ALA A 274 0.59 -27.05 -13.73
CA ALA A 274 1.82 -27.54 -14.34
C ALA A 274 1.85 -27.32 -15.87
N GLN A 275 0.71 -27.53 -16.55
CA GLN A 275 0.59 -27.25 -17.98
C GLN A 275 0.73 -25.74 -18.28
N LEU A 276 0.02 -24.90 -17.54
CA LEU A 276 0.14 -23.44 -17.69
C LEU A 276 1.55 -22.95 -17.42
N GLN A 277 2.22 -23.49 -16.39
CA GLN A 277 3.62 -23.16 -16.07
C GLN A 277 4.55 -23.50 -17.22
N GLN A 278 4.40 -24.69 -17.80
CA GLN A 278 5.20 -25.10 -18.95
C GLN A 278 4.92 -24.19 -20.15
N ASP A 279 3.66 -23.99 -20.53
CA ASP A 279 3.31 -23.22 -21.71
C ASP A 279 3.74 -21.75 -21.58
N PHE A 280 3.57 -21.13 -20.39
CA PHE A 280 4.06 -19.77 -20.14
C PHE A 280 5.58 -19.69 -20.12
N SER A 281 6.30 -20.70 -19.65
CA SER A 281 7.78 -20.70 -19.65
C SER A 281 8.38 -20.67 -21.07
N GLU A 282 7.68 -21.24 -22.05
CA GLU A 282 8.09 -21.33 -23.46
C GLU A 282 7.51 -20.19 -24.32
N LEU A 283 6.59 -19.39 -23.76
CA LEU A 283 5.95 -18.30 -24.48
C LEU A 283 6.91 -17.10 -24.64
N ASP A 284 7.24 -16.73 -25.86
CA ASP A 284 8.08 -15.55 -26.18
C ASP A 284 7.26 -14.54 -26.98
N VAL A 285 6.31 -13.90 -26.28
CA VAL A 285 5.42 -12.88 -26.84
C VAL A 285 5.45 -11.65 -25.96
N GLN A 286 5.67 -10.49 -26.56
CA GLN A 286 5.69 -9.22 -25.84
C GLN A 286 4.37 -8.95 -25.12
N GLY A 287 4.45 -8.41 -23.88
CA GLY A 287 3.28 -8.09 -23.05
C GLY A 287 2.83 -9.21 -22.10
N PHE A 288 3.41 -10.43 -22.18
CA PHE A 288 3.05 -11.56 -21.30
C PHE A 288 4.01 -11.84 -20.16
N HIS A 289 5.06 -11.04 -20.00
CA HIS A 289 6.12 -11.31 -19.02
C HIS A 289 5.65 -11.37 -17.55
N ASP A 290 4.69 -10.52 -17.17
CA ASP A 290 4.14 -10.53 -15.81
C ASP A 290 3.31 -11.79 -15.55
N TYR A 291 2.58 -12.28 -16.55
CA TYR A 291 1.86 -13.54 -16.46
C TYR A 291 2.81 -14.73 -16.41
N GLN A 292 3.89 -14.72 -17.19
CA GLN A 292 4.95 -15.72 -17.11
C GLN A 292 5.51 -15.81 -15.69
N ARG A 293 5.93 -14.67 -15.12
CA ARG A 293 6.42 -14.61 -13.74
C ARG A 293 5.39 -15.14 -12.75
N PHE A 294 4.12 -14.81 -12.94
CA PHE A 294 3.04 -15.24 -12.06
C PHE A 294 2.82 -16.75 -12.10
N PHE A 295 2.63 -17.31 -13.29
CA PHE A 295 2.35 -18.74 -13.45
C PHE A 295 3.58 -19.63 -13.21
N CYS A 296 4.79 -19.13 -13.45
CA CYS A 296 6.05 -19.85 -13.20
C CYS A 296 6.53 -19.74 -11.75
N THR A 297 5.83 -19.02 -10.87
CA THR A 297 6.18 -18.95 -9.45
C THR A 297 5.67 -20.18 -8.72
N ASP A 298 6.53 -20.80 -7.89
CA ASP A 298 6.11 -21.86 -6.98
C ASP A 298 5.11 -21.33 -5.95
N GLY A 299 3.92 -21.93 -5.91
CA GLY A 299 2.88 -21.50 -5.00
C GLY A 299 1.57 -22.23 -5.20
N GLU A 300 0.62 -21.93 -4.33
CA GLU A 300 -0.76 -22.40 -4.47
C GLU A 300 -1.59 -21.36 -5.22
N PHE A 301 -2.46 -21.83 -6.10
CA PHE A 301 -3.34 -20.99 -6.92
C PHE A 301 -4.80 -21.26 -6.61
N TRP A 302 -5.58 -20.19 -6.49
CA TRP A 302 -7.02 -20.28 -6.27
C TRP A 302 -7.78 -19.25 -7.07
N LEU A 303 -9.08 -19.52 -7.24
CA LEU A 303 -10.00 -18.68 -7.98
C LEU A 303 -10.97 -17.98 -7.04
N SER A 304 -11.30 -16.75 -7.37
CA SER A 304 -12.31 -15.95 -6.69
C SER A 304 -13.10 -15.12 -7.71
N ALA A 305 -14.28 -14.65 -7.34
CA ALA A 305 -15.00 -13.66 -8.14
C ALA A 305 -14.43 -12.27 -7.85
N SER A 306 -14.25 -11.45 -8.88
CA SER A 306 -13.89 -10.04 -8.67
C SER A 306 -15.01 -9.26 -8.00
N ASP A 307 -16.26 -9.74 -8.17
CA ASP A 307 -17.49 -9.05 -7.79
C ASP A 307 -18.66 -10.06 -7.83
N LEU A 308 -19.62 -9.99 -6.91
CA LEU A 308 -20.81 -10.84 -6.89
C LEU A 308 -21.69 -10.66 -8.14
N SER A 309 -21.62 -9.51 -8.78
CA SER A 309 -22.41 -9.17 -9.98
C SER A 309 -21.66 -9.39 -11.30
N SER A 310 -20.33 -9.47 -11.28
CA SER A 310 -19.51 -9.64 -12.49
C SER A 310 -19.14 -11.10 -12.71
N LYS A 311 -19.17 -11.55 -13.98
CA LYS A 311 -18.65 -12.86 -14.37
C LYS A 311 -17.10 -12.86 -14.46
N LYS A 312 -16.42 -11.86 -13.89
CA LYS A 312 -14.97 -11.77 -13.91
C LYS A 312 -14.36 -12.66 -12.83
N VAL A 313 -13.51 -13.57 -13.27
CA VAL A 313 -12.82 -14.53 -12.42
C VAL A 313 -11.40 -14.03 -12.16
N VAL A 314 -11.00 -14.00 -10.91
CA VAL A 314 -9.65 -13.63 -10.47
C VAL A 314 -8.90 -14.90 -10.09
N ILE A 315 -7.72 -15.09 -10.65
CA ILE A 315 -6.76 -16.07 -10.19
C ILE A 315 -5.77 -15.39 -9.26
N SER A 316 -5.56 -16.01 -8.11
CA SER A 316 -4.60 -15.52 -7.11
C SER A 316 -3.58 -16.60 -6.81
N SER A 317 -2.36 -16.20 -6.51
CA SER A 317 -1.33 -17.10 -6.00
C SER A 317 -0.72 -16.55 -4.72
N SER A 318 -0.24 -17.44 -3.86
CA SER A 318 0.61 -17.07 -2.73
C SER A 318 1.89 -17.87 -2.76
N ARG A 319 2.96 -17.28 -2.25
CA ARG A 319 4.22 -17.98 -2.02
C ARG A 319 4.04 -19.16 -1.08
N ASN A 320 4.94 -20.12 -1.16
CA ASN A 320 4.92 -21.29 -0.29
C ASN A 320 5.28 -20.96 1.17
N GLN A 321 6.02 -19.88 1.41
CA GLN A 321 6.42 -19.45 2.75
C GLN A 321 6.14 -17.96 2.97
N ARG A 322 5.88 -17.61 4.24
CA ARG A 322 5.76 -16.22 4.67
C ARG A 322 7.10 -15.51 4.51
N LEU A 323 7.10 -14.37 3.86
CA LEU A 323 8.29 -13.55 3.71
C LEU A 323 8.48 -12.68 4.95
N LEU A 324 9.59 -12.86 5.67
CA LEU A 324 10.04 -11.96 6.73
C LEU A 324 11.05 -10.95 6.17
N PHE A 325 11.01 -9.73 6.66
CA PHE A 325 11.96 -8.71 6.20
C PHE A 325 13.41 -9.08 6.53
N SER A 326 13.64 -9.72 7.68
CA SER A 326 14.96 -10.22 8.07
C SER A 326 15.56 -11.26 7.12
N GLU A 327 14.72 -12.01 6.39
CA GLU A 327 15.20 -13.05 5.45
C GLU A 327 15.75 -12.45 4.16
N ILE A 328 15.27 -11.26 3.77
CA ILE A 328 15.74 -10.57 2.55
C ILE A 328 16.73 -9.45 2.86
N PHE A 329 16.86 -9.06 4.13
CA PHE A 329 17.78 -8.00 4.54
C PHE A 329 19.19 -8.56 4.73
N PRO A 330 20.22 -8.00 4.06
CA PRO A 330 21.59 -8.50 4.19
C PRO A 330 22.16 -8.27 5.60
N GLU A 331 22.69 -9.31 6.23
CA GLU A 331 23.29 -9.26 7.58
C GLU A 331 24.45 -8.26 7.73
N THR A 332 25.11 -7.94 6.62
CA THR A 332 26.25 -7.00 6.59
C THR A 332 25.84 -5.53 6.50
N CYS A 333 24.53 -5.26 6.40
CA CYS A 333 24.00 -3.90 6.24
C CYS A 333 23.47 -3.36 7.57
N GLN A 334 23.47 -2.03 7.70
CA GLN A 334 22.90 -1.34 8.84
C GLN A 334 21.48 -0.92 8.56
N LEU A 335 20.59 -1.07 9.54
CA LEU A 335 19.17 -0.72 9.48
C LEU A 335 18.77 0.25 10.59
N LEU A 336 18.17 1.36 10.20
CA LEU A 336 17.39 2.24 11.08
C LEU A 336 15.92 2.18 10.66
N ALA A 337 15.05 1.60 11.48
CA ALA A 337 13.62 1.55 11.24
C ALA A 337 12.89 2.60 12.12
N VAL A 338 12.23 3.54 11.47
CA VAL A 338 11.47 4.60 12.14
C VAL A 338 9.98 4.31 11.97
N SER A 339 9.24 4.29 13.08
CA SER A 339 7.82 3.95 13.10
C SER A 339 7.06 4.80 14.11
N ALA A 340 5.80 5.09 13.82
CA ALA A 340 4.90 5.68 14.81
C ALA A 340 4.41 4.65 15.86
N THR A 341 4.68 3.35 15.65
CA THR A 341 4.23 2.27 16.53
C THR A 341 5.24 1.14 16.53
N LEU A 342 5.96 0.95 17.64
CA LEU A 342 6.86 -0.19 17.86
C LEU A 342 6.23 -1.27 18.74
N GLU A 343 5.65 -0.87 19.87
CA GLU A 343 4.89 -1.77 20.72
C GLU A 343 3.46 -1.88 20.17
N ILE A 344 3.15 -3.01 19.55
CA ILE A 344 1.87 -3.21 18.87
C ILE A 344 0.84 -3.79 19.83
N SER A 345 1.24 -4.82 20.58
CA SER A 345 0.42 -5.49 21.58
C SER A 345 1.26 -5.80 22.83
N SER A 346 0.62 -6.34 23.88
CA SER A 346 1.35 -6.77 25.07
C SER A 346 2.30 -7.95 24.85
N ARG A 347 2.29 -8.56 23.67
CA ARG A 347 3.06 -9.76 23.34
C ARG A 347 3.97 -9.61 22.12
N VAL A 348 3.69 -8.64 21.27
CA VAL A 348 4.33 -8.55 19.94
C VAL A 348 4.73 -7.11 19.67
N SER A 349 5.98 -6.95 19.30
CA SER A 349 6.58 -5.70 18.84
C SER A 349 6.79 -5.70 17.32
N LEU A 350 7.03 -4.52 16.75
CA LEU A 350 7.34 -4.40 15.32
C LEU A 350 8.64 -5.13 14.92
N PRO A 351 9.75 -5.01 15.69
CA PRO A 351 10.97 -5.79 15.42
C PRO A 351 10.71 -7.29 15.30
N GLU A 352 9.94 -7.87 16.22
CA GLU A 352 9.59 -9.31 16.18
C GLU A 352 8.79 -9.69 14.92
N LEU A 353 7.82 -8.86 14.49
CA LEU A 353 7.06 -9.11 13.26
C LEU A 353 7.91 -9.02 12.01
N MET A 354 8.96 -8.20 12.02
CA MET A 354 9.90 -8.07 10.92
C MET A 354 11.00 -9.14 10.92
N GLY A 355 11.08 -9.96 11.98
CA GLY A 355 12.07 -11.03 12.12
C GLY A 355 13.35 -10.62 12.86
N PHE A 356 13.35 -9.50 13.59
CA PHE A 356 14.48 -8.99 14.39
C PHE A 356 14.16 -8.97 15.89
N PRO A 357 13.96 -10.13 16.56
CA PRO A 357 13.51 -10.16 17.95
C PRO A 357 14.51 -9.58 18.97
N HIS A 358 15.77 -9.42 18.59
CA HIS A 358 16.86 -8.92 19.43
C HIS A 358 17.35 -7.54 19.03
N ALA A 359 16.68 -6.87 18.10
CA ALA A 359 17.06 -5.52 17.69
C ALA A 359 16.90 -4.51 18.82
N ALA A 360 17.80 -3.56 18.89
CA ALA A 360 17.68 -2.43 19.79
C ALA A 360 16.46 -1.58 19.42
N PHE A 361 15.68 -1.18 20.40
CA PHE A 361 14.59 -0.24 20.16
C PHE A 361 14.39 0.74 21.30
N ASP A 362 14.02 1.96 20.95
CA ASP A 362 13.68 3.01 21.90
C ASP A 362 12.44 3.80 21.41
N LYS A 363 11.81 4.49 22.34
CA LYS A 363 10.65 5.33 22.04
C LYS A 363 10.82 6.73 22.62
N LEU A 364 10.51 7.71 21.82
CA LEU A 364 10.30 9.07 22.30
C LEU A 364 8.96 9.12 23.04
N ASP A 365 8.89 9.98 24.05
CA ASP A 365 7.66 10.20 24.79
C ASP A 365 6.49 10.50 23.85
N GLU A 366 5.42 9.73 23.99
CA GLU A 366 4.23 9.88 23.16
C GLU A 366 3.47 11.14 23.54
N ASN A 367 3.15 11.99 22.55
CA ASN A 367 2.20 13.07 22.76
C ASN A 367 0.79 12.50 22.74
N PHE A 368 0.15 12.56 23.88
CA PHE A 368 -1.27 12.27 23.95
C PHE A 368 -2.06 13.31 23.13
N GLN A 369 -2.89 12.83 22.21
CA GLN A 369 -3.70 13.68 21.32
C GLN A 369 -4.96 14.14 22.04
N GLU A 370 -4.88 15.28 22.74
CA GLU A 370 -6.03 15.82 23.48
C GLU A 370 -7.21 16.23 22.56
N ASN A 371 -6.90 16.56 21.31
CA ASN A 371 -7.85 16.94 20.29
C ASN A 371 -8.43 15.76 19.50
N GLN A 372 -8.14 14.52 19.90
CA GLN A 372 -8.72 13.33 19.31
C GLN A 372 -9.39 12.49 20.40
N GLU A 373 -10.62 12.04 20.11
CA GLU A 373 -11.29 11.03 20.91
C GLU A 373 -11.70 9.82 20.07
N ILE A 374 -11.70 8.66 20.69
CA ILE A 374 -12.14 7.39 20.11
C ILE A 374 -13.34 6.91 20.89
N LEU A 375 -14.49 6.84 20.24
CA LEU A 375 -15.74 6.36 20.80
C LEU A 375 -16.00 4.91 20.35
N VAL A 376 -16.04 4.00 21.30
CA VAL A 376 -16.38 2.57 21.06
C VAL A 376 -17.86 2.40 21.38
N VAL A 377 -18.65 2.05 20.37
CA VAL A 377 -20.10 1.87 20.53
C VAL A 377 -20.37 0.44 21.01
N LYS A 378 -20.77 0.31 22.29
CA LYS A 378 -20.86 -0.99 23.00
C LYS A 378 -22.08 -1.83 22.62
N ASP A 379 -23.19 -1.18 22.25
CA ASP A 379 -24.49 -1.76 21.96
C ASP A 379 -24.82 -1.78 20.45
N PHE A 380 -23.78 -1.67 19.61
CA PHE A 380 -23.92 -1.86 18.15
C PHE A 380 -24.13 -3.34 17.83
N PRO A 381 -24.89 -3.69 16.76
CA PRO A 381 -25.14 -5.09 16.41
C PRO A 381 -23.86 -5.92 16.26
N LEU A 382 -23.88 -7.15 16.75
CA LEU A 382 -22.75 -8.08 16.63
C LEU A 382 -22.62 -8.61 15.20
N VAL A 383 -21.49 -8.35 14.56
CA VAL A 383 -21.20 -8.76 13.17
C VAL A 383 -21.42 -10.26 12.94
N THR A 384 -21.21 -11.10 13.98
CA THR A 384 -21.31 -12.56 13.89
C THR A 384 -22.72 -13.10 14.12
N GLU A 385 -23.64 -12.28 14.60
CA GLU A 385 -24.99 -12.71 15.05
C GLU A 385 -26.10 -11.96 14.28
N THR A 386 -25.75 -10.92 13.54
CA THR A 386 -26.70 -10.04 12.83
C THR A 386 -26.59 -10.30 11.32
N SER A 387 -27.71 -10.27 10.61
CA SER A 387 -27.70 -10.34 9.14
C SER A 387 -26.92 -9.15 8.56
N GLN A 388 -26.37 -9.31 7.36
CA GLN A 388 -25.64 -8.22 6.71
C GLN A 388 -26.57 -7.02 6.44
N GLU A 389 -27.82 -7.28 6.13
CA GLU A 389 -28.86 -6.27 5.86
C GLU A 389 -29.18 -5.46 7.12
N ASP A 390 -29.44 -6.11 8.25
CA ASP A 390 -29.72 -5.42 9.52
C ASP A 390 -28.50 -4.64 10.02
N TYR A 391 -27.30 -5.21 9.79
CA TYR A 391 -26.06 -4.51 10.13
C TYR A 391 -25.84 -3.27 9.27
N ALA A 392 -26.13 -3.36 7.96
CA ALA A 392 -26.08 -2.23 7.04
C ALA A 392 -27.09 -1.15 7.41
N GLN A 393 -28.32 -1.54 7.77
CA GLN A 393 -29.36 -0.60 8.20
C GLN A 393 -28.95 0.14 9.49
N ALA A 394 -28.38 -0.57 10.46
CA ALA A 394 -27.88 0.05 11.69
C ALA A 394 -26.72 1.06 11.43
N LEU A 395 -25.88 0.79 10.42
CA LEU A 395 -24.85 1.73 9.97
C LEU A 395 -25.49 2.98 9.33
N VAL A 396 -26.46 2.80 8.44
CA VAL A 396 -27.16 3.91 7.77
C VAL A 396 -27.75 4.86 8.80
N GLU A 397 -28.47 4.36 9.81
CA GLU A 397 -29.05 5.17 10.88
C GLU A 397 -28.01 6.06 11.57
N VAL A 398 -26.86 5.50 11.96
CA VAL A 398 -25.79 6.27 12.62
C VAL A 398 -25.17 7.30 11.68
N LEU A 399 -24.97 6.95 10.40
CA LEU A 399 -24.39 7.88 9.42
C LEU A 399 -25.32 9.04 9.08
N GLU A 400 -26.63 8.77 8.97
CA GLU A 400 -27.65 9.79 8.74
C GLU A 400 -27.77 10.74 9.95
N ASP A 401 -27.78 10.21 11.17
CA ASP A 401 -27.74 11.03 12.38
C ASP A 401 -26.51 11.93 12.44
N LEU A 402 -25.32 11.39 12.18
CA LEU A 402 -24.07 12.15 12.21
C LEU A 402 -23.99 13.22 11.12
N SER A 403 -24.68 13.04 10.00
CA SER A 403 -24.70 14.01 8.90
C SER A 403 -25.26 15.38 9.29
N TYR A 404 -26.11 15.43 10.31
CA TYR A 404 -26.63 16.70 10.84
C TYR A 404 -25.57 17.57 11.52
N LEU A 405 -24.38 17.03 11.78
CA LEU A 405 -23.24 17.82 12.29
C LEU A 405 -22.57 18.65 11.20
N GLU A 406 -22.85 18.35 9.92
CA GLU A 406 -22.28 19.03 8.74
C GLU A 406 -20.74 19.00 8.69
N GLU A 407 -20.10 18.03 9.36
CA GLU A 407 -18.64 17.86 9.39
C GLU A 407 -18.19 16.77 8.40
N PRO A 408 -16.99 16.88 7.81
CA PRO A 408 -16.45 15.87 6.92
C PRO A 408 -16.36 14.50 7.61
N MET A 409 -16.89 13.48 6.96
CA MET A 409 -16.97 12.12 7.50
C MET A 409 -16.36 11.10 6.52
N LEU A 410 -15.35 10.37 6.99
CA LEU A 410 -14.81 9.19 6.31
C LEU A 410 -15.34 7.92 6.96
N VAL A 411 -15.93 7.04 6.17
CA VAL A 411 -16.42 5.74 6.64
C VAL A 411 -15.57 4.61 6.05
N LEU A 412 -14.89 3.88 6.92
CA LEU A 412 -13.98 2.80 6.56
C LEU A 412 -14.66 1.45 6.66
N PHE A 413 -14.70 0.75 5.54
CA PHE A 413 -15.25 -0.59 5.42
C PHE A 413 -14.15 -1.64 5.25
N THR A 414 -14.42 -2.85 5.71
CA THR A 414 -13.58 -4.03 5.47
C THR A 414 -14.10 -4.92 4.35
N SER A 415 -15.31 -4.64 3.83
CA SER A 415 -15.99 -5.40 2.79
C SER A 415 -16.57 -4.46 1.74
N LYS A 416 -16.34 -4.77 0.46
CA LYS A 416 -16.95 -4.09 -0.68
C LYS A 416 -18.47 -4.23 -0.66
N ASP A 417 -18.97 -5.44 -0.37
CA ASP A 417 -20.41 -5.72 -0.42
C ASP A 417 -21.16 -4.91 0.63
N LEU A 418 -20.62 -4.81 1.85
CA LEU A 418 -21.22 -3.98 2.89
C LEU A 418 -21.18 -2.50 2.52
N LEU A 419 -20.08 -2.01 1.94
CA LEU A 419 -19.99 -0.63 1.46
C LEU A 419 -21.07 -0.33 0.41
N LEU A 420 -21.21 -1.20 -0.59
CA LEU A 420 -22.21 -1.02 -1.64
C LEU A 420 -23.63 -1.04 -1.08
N GLN A 421 -23.94 -1.98 -0.20
CA GLN A 421 -25.25 -2.09 0.45
C GLN A 421 -25.59 -0.85 1.28
N VAL A 422 -24.66 -0.36 2.09
CA VAL A 422 -24.84 0.90 2.85
C VAL A 422 -25.01 2.08 1.89
N SER A 423 -24.18 2.17 0.85
CA SER A 423 -24.29 3.22 -0.16
C SER A 423 -25.62 3.21 -0.94
N ASP A 424 -26.22 2.04 -1.19
CA ASP A 424 -27.54 1.91 -1.84
C ASP A 424 -28.68 2.33 -0.91
N SER A 425 -28.51 2.17 0.40
CA SER A 425 -29.53 2.46 1.41
C SER A 425 -29.46 3.88 1.96
N LEU A 426 -28.33 4.60 1.78
CA LEU A 426 -28.19 5.98 2.24
C LEU A 426 -29.00 6.96 1.41
N SER A 427 -29.81 7.80 2.07
CA SER A 427 -30.56 8.90 1.46
C SER A 427 -29.70 10.16 1.22
N LEU A 428 -28.47 10.20 1.76
CA LEU A 428 -27.57 11.35 1.74
C LEU A 428 -26.70 11.39 0.48
N SER A 429 -26.35 12.61 0.04
CA SER A 429 -25.32 12.78 -0.99
C SER A 429 -23.96 12.33 -0.46
N HIS A 430 -23.33 11.38 -1.13
CA HIS A 430 -22.06 10.81 -0.70
C HIS A 430 -21.17 10.41 -1.87
N LEU A 431 -19.87 10.28 -1.60
CA LEU A 431 -18.90 9.67 -2.50
C LEU A 431 -18.65 8.23 -2.03
N ALA A 432 -18.78 7.29 -2.94
CA ALA A 432 -18.55 5.87 -2.64
C ALA A 432 -17.56 5.23 -3.62
N GLN A 433 -16.58 4.53 -3.09
CA GLN A 433 -15.70 3.70 -3.88
C GLN A 433 -16.53 2.66 -4.64
N TYR A 434 -16.10 2.31 -5.85
CA TYR A 434 -16.78 1.42 -6.79
C TYR A 434 -18.04 1.98 -7.49
N LYS A 435 -18.53 3.16 -7.09
CA LYS A 435 -19.68 3.82 -7.73
C LYS A 435 -19.32 5.15 -8.40
N ASN A 436 -18.54 5.99 -7.74
CA ASN A 436 -18.36 7.39 -8.14
C ASN A 436 -16.97 7.70 -8.73
N GLY A 437 -16.11 6.70 -8.92
CA GLY A 437 -14.78 6.85 -9.49
C GLY A 437 -13.69 6.03 -8.80
N ASP A 438 -12.46 6.21 -9.25
CA ASP A 438 -11.30 5.60 -8.64
C ASP A 438 -10.91 6.28 -7.30
N PRO A 439 -10.17 5.59 -6.42
CA PRO A 439 -9.82 6.12 -5.10
C PRO A 439 -9.10 7.47 -5.12
N ALA A 440 -8.23 7.72 -6.10
CA ALA A 440 -7.47 8.98 -6.17
C ALA A 440 -8.37 10.16 -6.55
N GLN A 441 -9.32 9.95 -7.47
CA GLN A 441 -10.32 10.94 -7.84
C GLN A 441 -11.28 11.24 -6.68
N LEU A 442 -11.74 10.18 -5.99
CA LEU A 442 -12.66 10.34 -4.85
C LEU A 442 -12.03 11.14 -3.72
N LYS A 443 -10.75 10.88 -3.41
CA LYS A 443 -9.99 11.66 -2.41
C LYS A 443 -9.95 13.14 -2.77
N LYS A 444 -9.55 13.46 -4.02
CA LYS A 444 -9.50 14.87 -4.49
C LYS A 444 -10.87 15.56 -4.46
N ARG A 445 -11.92 14.84 -4.82
CA ARG A 445 -13.29 15.37 -4.76
C ARG A 445 -13.74 15.65 -3.33
N PHE A 446 -13.44 14.74 -2.41
CA PHE A 446 -13.73 14.89 -1.00
C PHE A 446 -12.95 16.07 -0.38
N GLU A 447 -11.66 16.18 -0.66
CA GLU A 447 -10.79 17.29 -0.23
C GLU A 447 -11.27 18.66 -0.75
N ARG A 448 -11.91 18.70 -1.92
CA ARG A 448 -12.54 19.92 -2.48
C ARG A 448 -13.90 20.25 -1.87
N GLY A 449 -14.48 19.36 -1.07
CA GLY A 449 -15.79 19.53 -0.49
C GLY A 449 -16.96 19.19 -1.42
N ASP A 450 -16.75 18.38 -2.47
CA ASP A 450 -17.84 17.92 -3.37
C ASP A 450 -18.90 17.10 -2.60
N SER A 451 -18.52 16.49 -1.48
CA SER A 451 -19.40 15.82 -0.54
C SER A 451 -18.78 15.81 0.85
N GLN A 452 -19.60 15.81 1.88
CA GLN A 452 -19.14 15.68 3.27
C GLN A 452 -19.00 14.20 3.70
N LEU A 453 -19.49 13.25 2.92
CA LEU A 453 -19.46 11.83 3.26
C LEU A 453 -18.70 11.04 2.18
N LEU A 454 -17.67 10.30 2.62
CA LEU A 454 -16.85 9.43 1.78
C LEU A 454 -16.82 8.01 2.33
N LEU A 455 -17.26 7.04 1.52
CA LEU A 455 -17.26 5.61 1.83
C LEU A 455 -16.09 4.91 1.11
N GLY A 456 -15.21 4.24 1.86
CA GLY A 456 -14.03 3.61 1.28
C GLY A 456 -13.61 2.30 1.94
N THR A 457 -12.87 1.48 1.18
CA THR A 457 -12.21 0.25 1.62
C THR A 457 -10.72 0.27 1.25
N GLY A 458 -9.95 -0.71 1.67
CA GLY A 458 -8.58 -0.95 1.20
C GLY A 458 -7.69 0.30 1.29
N SER A 459 -7.40 0.94 0.16
CA SER A 459 -6.53 2.12 0.09
C SER A 459 -7.02 3.35 0.87
N PHE A 460 -8.28 3.38 1.28
CA PHE A 460 -8.80 4.45 2.14
C PHE A 460 -8.37 4.29 3.60
N TRP A 461 -8.03 3.08 4.04
CA TRP A 461 -7.42 2.84 5.34
C TRP A 461 -6.02 3.47 5.46
N GLU A 462 -5.37 3.74 4.34
CA GLU A 462 -3.99 4.22 4.28
C GLU A 462 -3.81 5.65 3.75
N GLY A 463 -4.87 6.34 3.29
CA GLY A 463 -4.57 7.46 2.43
C GLY A 463 -5.57 8.58 2.17
N VAL A 464 -6.42 9.00 3.11
CA VAL A 464 -7.14 10.28 2.99
C VAL A 464 -6.46 11.32 3.87
N ASP A 465 -6.22 12.50 3.34
CA ASP A 465 -5.65 13.63 4.10
C ASP A 465 -6.76 14.63 4.43
N PHE A 466 -6.93 14.90 5.72
CA PHE A 466 -7.91 15.85 6.23
C PHE A 466 -7.28 17.21 6.60
N ALA A 467 -6.10 17.52 6.11
CA ALA A 467 -5.37 18.73 6.49
C ALA A 467 -6.14 20.04 6.24
N THR A 468 -7.12 20.04 5.34
CA THR A 468 -7.95 21.22 5.03
C THR A 468 -9.11 21.43 6.01
N HIS A 469 -9.49 20.40 6.77
CA HIS A 469 -10.68 20.42 7.62
C HIS A 469 -10.32 20.61 9.10
N PRO A 470 -10.92 21.59 9.80
CA PRO A 470 -10.65 21.83 11.22
C PRO A 470 -11.26 20.77 12.13
N ARG A 471 -12.30 20.08 11.68
CA ARG A 471 -13.00 19.02 12.38
C ARG A 471 -13.25 17.86 11.44
N VAL A 472 -13.17 16.64 11.94
CA VAL A 472 -13.31 15.42 11.13
C VAL A 472 -14.00 14.34 11.96
N ILE A 473 -14.87 13.59 11.30
CA ILE A 473 -15.44 12.35 11.82
C ILE A 473 -14.86 11.18 11.02
N GLU A 474 -14.34 10.17 11.70
CA GLU A 474 -13.94 8.91 11.11
C GLU A 474 -14.78 7.78 11.68
N VAL A 475 -15.34 6.94 10.83
CA VAL A 475 -16.17 5.80 11.24
C VAL A 475 -15.52 4.51 10.78
N VAL A 476 -15.13 3.69 11.73
CA VAL A 476 -14.66 2.32 11.51
C VAL A 476 -15.86 1.38 11.68
N THR A 477 -16.33 0.83 10.57
CA THR A 477 -17.53 -0.01 10.58
C THR A 477 -17.29 -1.38 11.20
N ARG A 478 -16.12 -1.98 10.96
CA ARG A 478 -15.67 -3.27 11.52
C ARG A 478 -14.18 -3.25 11.79
N LEU A 479 -13.73 -4.01 12.78
CA LEU A 479 -12.30 -4.23 13.03
C LEU A 479 -11.62 -4.83 11.79
N PRO A 480 -10.43 -4.35 11.38
CA PRO A 480 -9.78 -4.71 10.13
C PRO A 480 -9.03 -6.05 10.21
N PHE A 481 -9.72 -7.09 10.68
CA PHE A 481 -9.21 -8.45 10.61
C PHE A 481 -9.32 -8.98 9.18
N GLN A 482 -8.37 -9.81 8.80
CA GLN A 482 -8.45 -10.56 7.55
C GLN A 482 -9.60 -11.58 7.61
N ASN A 483 -10.17 -11.88 6.44
CA ASN A 483 -11.21 -12.88 6.35
C ASN A 483 -10.61 -14.28 6.65
N PRO A 484 -11.05 -15.00 7.68
CA PRO A 484 -10.50 -16.31 8.02
C PRO A 484 -10.76 -17.38 6.94
N GLU A 485 -11.75 -17.16 6.07
CA GLU A 485 -12.09 -18.08 4.98
C GLU A 485 -11.26 -17.83 3.70
N ASP A 486 -10.53 -16.72 3.66
CA ASP A 486 -9.64 -16.42 2.56
C ASP A 486 -8.50 -17.45 2.47
N PRO A 487 -8.20 -18.01 1.28
CA PRO A 487 -7.17 -19.04 1.12
C PRO A 487 -5.78 -18.59 1.61
N PHE A 488 -5.39 -17.36 1.31
CA PHE A 488 -4.12 -16.80 1.78
C PHE A 488 -4.06 -16.73 3.31
N THR A 489 -5.14 -16.26 3.93
CA THR A 489 -5.25 -16.18 5.40
C THR A 489 -5.19 -17.57 6.04
N LYS A 490 -5.86 -18.58 5.44
CA LYS A 490 -5.79 -19.99 5.91
C LYS A 490 -4.37 -20.52 5.87
N LYS A 491 -3.68 -20.30 4.76
CA LYS A 491 -2.29 -20.72 4.58
C LYS A 491 -1.36 -20.05 5.58
N MET A 492 -1.42 -18.73 5.70
CA MET A 492 -0.65 -17.96 6.68
C MET A 492 -0.87 -18.47 8.12
N ASN A 493 -2.13 -18.77 8.48
CA ASN A 493 -2.46 -19.33 9.79
C ASN A 493 -1.87 -20.72 10.01
N GLN A 494 -1.78 -21.54 8.95
CA GLN A 494 -1.17 -22.86 9.02
C GLN A 494 0.34 -22.75 9.23
N GLU A 495 1.02 -21.90 8.50
CA GLU A 495 2.46 -21.65 8.64
C GLU A 495 2.81 -21.16 10.06
N LEU A 496 2.08 -20.18 10.58
CA LEU A 496 2.29 -19.68 11.94
C LEU A 496 2.10 -20.77 13.00
N ARG A 497 1.16 -21.70 12.80
CA ARG A 497 0.99 -22.86 13.71
C ARG A 497 2.17 -23.81 13.63
N LEU A 498 2.73 -24.05 12.44
CA LEU A 498 3.93 -24.87 12.26
C LEU A 498 5.16 -24.23 12.94
N GLU A 499 5.23 -22.90 12.98
CA GLU A 499 6.22 -22.14 13.76
C GLU A 499 5.96 -22.16 15.29
N GLY A 500 4.90 -22.82 15.77
CA GLY A 500 4.51 -22.84 17.17
C GLY A 500 3.84 -21.55 17.66
N LYS A 501 3.46 -20.65 16.78
CA LYS A 501 2.80 -19.39 17.08
C LYS A 501 1.28 -19.49 17.07
N ASN A 502 0.62 -18.61 17.80
CA ASN A 502 -0.83 -18.45 17.73
C ASN A 502 -1.19 -17.45 16.61
N PRO A 503 -1.79 -17.88 15.48
CA PRO A 503 -2.04 -17.00 14.35
C PRO A 503 -2.84 -15.74 14.68
N PHE A 504 -3.79 -15.86 15.62
CA PHE A 504 -4.62 -14.72 15.99
C PHE A 504 -3.87 -13.72 16.87
N TYR A 505 -3.25 -14.18 17.98
CA TYR A 505 -2.62 -13.28 18.95
C TYR A 505 -1.23 -12.78 18.52
N ASP A 506 -0.48 -13.61 17.78
CA ASP A 506 0.89 -13.29 17.42
C ASP A 506 1.00 -12.62 16.02
N TYR A 507 -0.11 -12.59 15.23
CA TYR A 507 -0.10 -11.97 13.91
C TYR A 507 -1.36 -11.17 13.58
N GLN A 508 -2.57 -11.79 13.54
CA GLN A 508 -3.77 -11.10 13.04
C GLN A 508 -4.19 -9.93 13.93
N LEU A 509 -4.15 -10.08 15.25
CA LEU A 509 -4.48 -9.00 16.19
C LEU A 509 -3.46 -7.85 16.13
N PRO A 510 -2.13 -8.09 16.16
CA PRO A 510 -1.14 -7.06 15.89
C PRO A 510 -1.36 -6.31 14.58
N MET A 511 -1.60 -7.01 13.47
CA MET A 511 -1.85 -6.38 12.17
C MET A 511 -3.13 -5.53 12.16
N ALA A 512 -4.19 -5.99 12.82
CA ALA A 512 -5.42 -5.20 12.97
C ALA A 512 -5.18 -3.92 13.79
N ILE A 513 -4.38 -3.98 14.86
CA ILE A 513 -4.00 -2.81 15.66
C ILE A 513 -3.18 -1.82 14.82
N ILE A 514 -2.21 -2.30 14.04
CA ILE A 514 -1.42 -1.45 13.14
C ILE A 514 -2.34 -0.70 12.16
N ARG A 515 -3.24 -1.43 11.48
CA ARG A 515 -4.19 -0.84 10.52
C ARG A 515 -5.10 0.20 11.17
N LEU A 516 -5.62 -0.09 12.38
CA LEU A 516 -6.43 0.87 13.13
C LEU A 516 -5.63 2.12 13.51
N LYS A 517 -4.44 1.97 14.09
CA LYS A 517 -3.58 3.12 14.45
C LYS A 517 -3.22 3.96 13.22
N GLN A 518 -3.01 3.34 12.07
CA GLN A 518 -2.72 4.04 10.81
C GLN A 518 -3.91 4.85 10.30
N ALA A 519 -5.11 4.29 10.34
CA ALA A 519 -6.33 4.99 9.95
C ALA A 519 -6.56 6.19 10.89
N ILE A 520 -6.65 5.94 12.19
CA ILE A 520 -6.91 6.94 13.23
C ILE A 520 -5.88 8.09 13.23
N GLY A 521 -4.59 7.76 13.04
CA GLY A 521 -3.50 8.75 13.05
C GLY A 521 -3.55 9.79 11.92
N ARG A 522 -4.41 9.60 10.91
CA ARG A 522 -4.52 10.51 9.76
C ARG A 522 -5.50 11.64 9.95
N THR A 523 -6.39 11.52 10.90
CA THR A 523 -7.36 12.55 11.21
C THR A 523 -6.78 13.72 12.03
N MET A 524 -5.47 13.64 12.38
CA MET A 524 -4.75 14.66 13.16
C MET A 524 -3.50 15.11 12.41
N ARG A 525 -3.63 16.09 11.51
CA ARG A 525 -2.53 16.62 10.68
C ARG A 525 -2.10 18.04 11.04
N ARG A 526 -2.98 18.83 11.64
CA ARG A 526 -2.73 20.23 12.00
C ARG A 526 -2.89 20.46 13.49
N LEU A 527 -2.11 21.41 14.01
CA LEU A 527 -2.32 21.95 15.34
C LEU A 527 -3.73 22.54 15.44
N GLY A 528 -4.48 22.15 16.47
CA GLY A 528 -5.83 22.62 16.70
C GLY A 528 -6.94 21.89 15.93
N GLN A 529 -6.62 20.95 15.01
CA GLN A 529 -7.60 20.07 14.39
C GLN A 529 -8.26 19.18 15.44
N ARG A 530 -9.56 18.94 15.33
CA ARG A 530 -10.29 18.01 16.20
C ARG A 530 -10.82 16.83 15.41
N SER A 531 -10.70 15.64 15.98
CA SER A 531 -11.13 14.40 15.35
C SER A 531 -11.91 13.52 16.32
N SER A 532 -13.11 13.11 15.92
CA SER A 532 -13.88 12.07 16.61
C SER A 532 -13.89 10.80 15.77
N VAL A 533 -13.33 9.72 16.32
CA VAL A 533 -13.28 8.41 15.69
C VAL A 533 -14.30 7.49 16.34
N LEU A 534 -15.18 6.90 15.54
CA LEU A 534 -16.18 5.95 16.00
C LEU A 534 -15.78 4.53 15.58
N ILE A 535 -15.81 3.59 16.51
CA ILE A 535 -15.65 2.16 16.23
C ILE A 535 -17.01 1.49 16.47
N LEU A 536 -17.69 1.14 15.36
CA LEU A 536 -19.00 0.50 15.34
C LEU A 536 -18.90 -1.03 15.34
N ASP A 537 -18.03 -1.57 16.17
CA ASP A 537 -17.81 -3.00 16.27
C ASP A 537 -17.85 -3.44 17.73
N SER A 538 -18.96 -4.02 18.13
CA SER A 538 -19.21 -4.44 19.52
C SER A 538 -18.26 -5.54 20.02
N ARG A 539 -17.45 -6.16 19.13
CA ARG A 539 -16.35 -7.06 19.52
C ARG A 539 -15.28 -6.34 20.35
N MET A 540 -15.20 -5.01 20.25
CA MET A 540 -14.32 -4.19 21.10
C MET A 540 -14.64 -4.34 22.61
N THR A 541 -15.92 -4.49 22.95
CA THR A 541 -16.38 -4.62 24.34
C THR A 541 -16.70 -6.06 24.73
N SER A 542 -17.19 -6.87 23.78
CA SER A 542 -17.65 -8.24 24.04
C SER A 542 -16.55 -9.30 24.03
N LYS A 543 -15.41 -9.04 23.35
CA LYS A 543 -14.31 -10.01 23.21
C LYS A 543 -13.09 -9.61 24.05
N ARG A 544 -12.35 -10.61 24.57
CA ARG A 544 -11.15 -10.36 25.40
C ARG A 544 -10.08 -9.53 24.69
N TYR A 545 -9.91 -9.72 23.39
CA TYR A 545 -8.93 -8.97 22.60
C TYR A 545 -9.31 -7.49 22.40
N GLY A 546 -10.59 -7.15 22.53
CA GLY A 546 -11.03 -5.76 22.47
C GLY A 546 -10.37 -4.87 23.52
N LYS A 547 -10.14 -5.41 24.74
CA LYS A 547 -9.38 -4.71 25.78
C LYS A 547 -7.92 -4.44 25.38
N GLN A 548 -7.30 -5.36 24.62
CA GLN A 548 -5.93 -5.16 24.13
C GLN A 548 -5.89 -4.06 23.04
N ILE A 549 -6.88 -4.05 22.13
CA ILE A 549 -7.02 -2.98 21.14
C ILE A 549 -7.25 -1.64 21.84
N SER A 550 -8.21 -1.57 22.77
CA SER A 550 -8.49 -0.33 23.54
C SER A 550 -7.25 0.18 24.28
N LYS A 551 -6.47 -0.73 24.90
CA LYS A 551 -5.21 -0.37 25.57
C LYS A 551 -4.18 0.18 24.59
N ALA A 552 -4.06 -0.42 23.40
CA ALA A 552 -3.12 0.04 22.37
C ALA A 552 -3.52 1.42 21.80
N LEU A 553 -4.81 1.68 21.66
CA LEU A 553 -5.34 2.97 21.18
C LEU A 553 -5.27 4.07 22.26
N SER A 554 -5.46 3.70 23.54
CA SER A 554 -5.42 4.64 24.67
C SER A 554 -4.01 5.18 24.98
N GLN A 555 -2.97 4.62 24.37
CA GLN A 555 -1.62 5.20 24.45
C GLN A 555 -1.54 6.57 23.79
N THR A 556 -2.28 6.79 22.70
CA THR A 556 -2.19 8.02 21.88
C THR A 556 -3.42 8.92 21.98
N SER A 557 -4.60 8.37 22.27
CA SER A 557 -5.85 9.12 22.23
C SER A 557 -6.82 8.66 23.32
N ARG A 558 -7.77 9.53 23.67
CA ARG A 558 -8.80 9.21 24.66
C ARG A 558 -9.78 8.19 24.09
N VAL A 559 -9.86 7.00 24.70
CA VAL A 559 -10.84 5.95 24.33
C VAL A 559 -11.97 5.94 25.34
N ARG A 560 -13.22 5.95 24.87
CA ARG A 560 -14.44 5.90 25.69
C ARG A 560 -15.45 4.93 25.11
N GLU A 561 -16.16 4.22 25.98
CA GLU A 561 -17.31 3.42 25.60
C GLU A 561 -18.59 4.25 25.69
N VAL A 562 -19.43 4.19 24.66
CA VAL A 562 -20.69 4.92 24.57
C VAL A 562 -21.81 4.01 24.09
N GLY A 563 -23.07 4.35 24.44
CA GLY A 563 -24.24 3.73 23.84
C GLY A 563 -24.55 4.36 22.47
N LYS A 564 -25.22 3.62 21.56
CA LYS A 564 -25.61 4.09 20.22
C LYS A 564 -26.35 5.43 20.28
N GLU A 565 -27.32 5.57 21.20
CA GLU A 565 -28.11 6.80 21.37
C GLU A 565 -27.28 8.02 21.81
N GLN A 566 -26.12 7.81 22.40
CA GLN A 566 -25.24 8.89 22.88
C GLN A 566 -24.23 9.36 21.84
N VAL A 567 -24.08 8.64 20.72
CA VAL A 567 -23.04 8.90 19.71
C VAL A 567 -23.12 10.35 19.21
N PHE A 568 -24.26 10.76 18.69
CA PHE A 568 -24.45 12.12 18.15
C PHE A 568 -24.05 13.19 19.16
N SER A 569 -24.61 13.11 20.37
CA SER A 569 -24.37 14.13 21.41
C SER A 569 -22.92 14.19 21.85
N LYS A 570 -22.23 13.05 21.94
CA LYS A 570 -20.82 12.99 22.32
C LYS A 570 -19.89 13.51 21.25
N VAL A 571 -20.12 13.16 19.99
CA VAL A 571 -19.37 13.71 18.84
C VAL A 571 -19.56 15.22 18.78
N GLN A 572 -20.78 15.71 18.90
CA GLN A 572 -21.10 17.14 18.90
C GLN A 572 -20.39 17.88 20.05
N GLU A 573 -20.50 17.35 21.28
CA GLU A 573 -19.87 17.92 22.47
C GLU A 573 -18.35 18.05 22.28
N PHE A 574 -17.71 17.03 21.70
CA PHE A 574 -16.26 17.01 21.52
C PHE A 574 -15.80 17.93 20.38
N LEU A 575 -16.41 17.81 19.20
CA LEU A 575 -15.99 18.58 18.03
C LEU A 575 -16.26 20.10 18.19
N HIS A 576 -17.35 20.47 18.85
CA HIS A 576 -17.77 21.87 19.04
C HIS A 576 -17.44 22.44 20.43
N LYS A 577 -16.66 21.74 21.23
CA LYS A 577 -16.15 22.24 22.52
C LYS A 577 -15.35 23.54 22.25
N LYS A 578 -15.72 24.63 22.95
CA LYS A 578 -15.04 25.92 22.87
C LYS A 578 -13.64 25.89 23.45
#